data_ffa943376ca94a631aab1c95d09685f5
#
_entry.id   ffa943376ca94a631aab1c95d09685f5
#
_cell.length_a   1.000
_cell.length_b   1.000
_cell.length_c   1.000
_cell.angle_alpha   90.00
_cell.angle_beta   90.00
_cell.angle_gamma   90.00
#
_symmetry.space_group_name_H-M   'P 1'
#
loop_
_entity.id
_entity.type
_entity.pdbx_description
1 polymer ?
#
loop_
_entity_poly.entity_id
_entity_poly.type
_entity_poly.pdbx_seq_one_letter_code
_entity_poly.pdbx_strand_id
1 'polypeptide(L)'
;MRRPFSIVAVLFASLTLTVLLSGCVEKSNETAEIRAVVTILPQKEMVEAVGGDKVVVTVMIPPNQSPHTYAPTPSQMVEVSKADVYFMVGSGIEFETARMDQIKAQNPKMKVVNCSAGIKLMETVGPEGATKDPHVWLSPRNAKVMVQNIYDALVELDPQDAEYFKQNLQEYTSRLDALDREMRRLFEGKANQSFLVYHAAWAYFARDYGLREMVIEEGGKKPGPAGVAKIVEQAKRNGIHVVFVSPQFDQSSAKVIAREIGGRVVAVDPLAENYIENLRSVAHSLAEGLGT
;
A
#
# COMPACT_ATOMS: atom_id res chain seq x y z
N MET A 1 57.37 -55.90 -74.99
CA MET A 1 55.95 -55.91 -74.62
C MET A 1 55.81 -55.97 -73.09
N ARG A 2 55.51 -54.87 -72.45
CA ARG A 2 54.88 -54.70 -71.16
C ARG A 2 55.00 -53.23 -70.74
N ARG A 3 53.89 -52.58 -70.72
CA ARG A 3 53.78 -51.15 -70.30
C ARG A 3 53.83 -51.05 -68.83
N PRO A 4 54.47 -50.07 -68.19
CA PRO A 4 54.28 -49.75 -66.76
C PRO A 4 53.12 -48.80 -66.51
N PHE A 5 52.37 -49.10 -65.52
CA PHE A 5 51.30 -48.27 -64.94
C PHE A 5 51.89 -47.08 -64.15
N SER A 6 51.46 -45.89 -64.52
CA SER A 6 51.75 -44.67 -63.75
C SER A 6 50.70 -44.53 -62.59
N ILE A 7 51.20 -44.50 -61.39
CA ILE A 7 50.39 -44.21 -60.22
C ILE A 7 50.40 -42.72 -60.02
N VAL A 8 49.25 -42.05 -60.20
CA VAL A 8 49.06 -40.65 -59.88
C VAL A 8 48.63 -40.62 -58.36
N ALA A 9 49.52 -40.06 -57.56
CA ALA A 9 49.22 -39.77 -56.13
C ALA A 9 48.41 -38.48 -56.05
N VAL A 10 47.14 -38.56 -55.64
CA VAL A 10 46.28 -37.41 -55.31
C VAL A 10 46.50 -37.05 -53.86
N LEU A 11 47.17 -35.93 -53.61
CA LEU A 11 47.30 -35.32 -52.28
C LEU A 11 45.97 -34.60 -51.95
N PHE A 12 45.21 -35.15 -51.00
CA PHE A 12 44.09 -34.48 -50.35
C PHE A 12 44.63 -33.56 -49.25
N ALA A 13 44.66 -32.29 -49.51
CA ALA A 13 44.89 -31.29 -48.45
C ALA A 13 43.60 -31.08 -47.65
N SER A 14 43.51 -31.66 -46.47
CA SER A 14 42.43 -31.44 -45.51
C SER A 14 42.64 -30.07 -44.85
N LEU A 15 41.88 -29.07 -45.30
CA LEU A 15 41.80 -27.76 -44.63
C LEU A 15 40.82 -27.86 -43.46
N THR A 16 41.35 -28.08 -42.28
CA THR A 16 40.56 -28.02 -41.02
C THR A 16 40.27 -26.56 -40.66
N LEU A 17 39.04 -26.14 -40.96
CA LEU A 17 38.50 -24.84 -40.55
C LEU A 17 38.10 -24.89 -39.10
N THR A 18 38.97 -24.42 -38.20
CA THR A 18 38.68 -24.26 -36.79
C THR A 18 37.78 -23.05 -36.60
N VAL A 19 36.47 -23.24 -36.55
CA VAL A 19 35.51 -22.17 -36.16
C VAL A 19 35.66 -21.97 -34.65
N LEU A 20 36.34 -20.91 -34.24
CA LEU A 20 36.28 -20.37 -32.88
C LEU A 20 34.88 -19.80 -32.65
N LEU A 21 34.00 -20.61 -32.10
CA LEU A 21 32.76 -20.13 -31.48
C LEU A 21 33.16 -19.40 -30.19
N SER A 22 33.46 -18.10 -30.32
CA SER A 22 33.43 -17.17 -29.19
C SER A 22 31.97 -17.02 -28.78
N GLY A 23 31.50 -17.97 -27.96
CA GLY A 23 30.24 -17.81 -27.22
C GLY A 23 30.43 -16.61 -26.29
N CYS A 24 29.88 -15.45 -26.66
CA CYS A 24 29.52 -14.41 -25.70
C CYS A 24 28.52 -15.07 -24.72
N VAL A 25 29.02 -15.56 -23.59
CA VAL A 25 28.18 -15.79 -22.43
C VAL A 25 27.80 -14.38 -22.00
N GLU A 26 26.67 -13.86 -22.50
CA GLU A 26 25.94 -12.82 -21.81
C GLU A 26 25.68 -13.38 -20.42
N LYS A 27 26.49 -12.97 -19.43
CA LYS A 27 26.10 -13.04 -18.05
C LYS A 27 24.85 -12.19 -17.98
N SER A 28 23.67 -12.83 -18.02
CA SER A 28 22.46 -12.22 -17.46
C SER A 28 22.84 -11.87 -16.02
N ASN A 29 23.12 -10.60 -15.75
CA ASN A 29 23.04 -10.06 -14.43
C ASN A 29 21.54 -10.16 -14.04
N GLU A 30 21.09 -11.35 -13.63
CA GLU A 30 19.92 -11.45 -12.81
C GLU A 30 20.30 -10.73 -11.51
N THR A 31 20.03 -9.43 -11.47
CA THR A 31 20.03 -8.70 -10.21
C THR A 31 19.01 -9.42 -9.34
N ALA A 32 19.48 -9.94 -8.21
CA ALA A 32 18.61 -10.68 -7.30
C ALA A 32 17.46 -9.74 -6.89
N GLU A 33 16.22 -10.12 -7.17
CA GLU A 33 15.06 -9.34 -6.78
C GLU A 33 15.03 -9.15 -5.25
N ILE A 34 14.84 -7.91 -4.80
CA ILE A 34 14.66 -7.59 -3.37
C ILE A 34 13.32 -8.17 -2.93
N ARG A 35 13.34 -9.07 -1.97
CA ARG A 35 12.14 -9.65 -1.35
C ARG A 35 11.63 -8.75 -0.25
N ALA A 36 10.60 -8.00 -0.54
CA ALA A 36 9.97 -7.07 0.39
C ALA A 36 8.71 -7.66 1.01
N VAL A 37 8.54 -7.44 2.30
CA VAL A 37 7.28 -7.70 3.01
C VAL A 37 6.67 -6.37 3.43
N VAL A 38 5.37 -6.23 3.27
CA VAL A 38 4.61 -5.05 3.69
C VAL A 38 3.47 -5.44 4.63
N THR A 39 3.04 -4.53 5.49
CA THR A 39 1.94 -4.80 6.42
C THR A 39 0.59 -4.82 5.71
N ILE A 40 0.27 -3.81 4.90
CA ILE A 40 -1.04 -3.59 4.28
C ILE A 40 -0.95 -3.47 2.76
N LEU A 41 -2.05 -3.75 2.06
CA LEU A 41 -2.15 -3.69 0.59
C LEU A 41 -1.75 -2.33 -0.03
N PRO A 42 -2.14 -1.16 0.53
CA PRO A 42 -1.69 0.13 -0.01
C PRO A 42 -0.17 0.28 -0.11
N GLN A 43 0.59 -0.33 0.81
CA GLN A 43 2.06 -0.29 0.76
C GLN A 43 2.63 -1.11 -0.40
N LYS A 44 1.91 -2.14 -0.88
CA LYS A 44 2.35 -2.95 -2.02
C LYS A 44 2.52 -2.06 -3.26
N GLU A 45 1.49 -1.27 -3.63
CA GLU A 45 1.61 -0.32 -4.76
C GLU A 45 2.78 0.65 -4.55
N MET A 46 2.98 1.16 -3.33
CA MET A 46 4.06 2.11 -3.04
C MET A 46 5.44 1.49 -3.24
N VAL A 47 5.66 0.25 -2.78
CA VAL A 47 6.93 -0.46 -2.92
C VAL A 47 7.17 -0.86 -4.37
N GLU A 48 6.15 -1.41 -5.06
CA GLU A 48 6.23 -1.78 -6.47
C GLU A 48 6.43 -0.56 -7.37
N ALA A 49 5.79 0.57 -7.06
CA ALA A 49 5.96 1.80 -7.84
C ALA A 49 7.38 2.36 -7.75
N VAL A 50 8.08 2.21 -6.62
CA VAL A 50 9.47 2.68 -6.46
C VAL A 50 10.47 1.62 -6.92
N GLY A 51 10.25 0.36 -6.53
CA GLY A 51 11.17 -0.75 -6.80
C GLY A 51 11.08 -1.31 -8.22
N GLY A 52 9.92 -1.16 -8.89
CA GLY A 52 9.68 -1.69 -10.23
C GLY A 52 9.89 -3.20 -10.31
N ASP A 53 10.61 -3.64 -11.33
CA ASP A 53 10.96 -5.05 -11.57
C ASP A 53 12.11 -5.59 -10.69
N LYS A 54 12.62 -4.76 -9.77
CA LYS A 54 13.69 -5.13 -8.84
C LYS A 54 13.16 -5.63 -7.49
N VAL A 55 11.86 -5.62 -7.27
CA VAL A 55 11.23 -6.01 -6.02
C VAL A 55 10.13 -7.05 -6.22
N VAL A 56 10.01 -7.97 -5.27
CA VAL A 56 8.86 -8.88 -5.14
C VAL A 56 8.22 -8.61 -3.79
N VAL A 57 6.92 -8.31 -3.77
CA VAL A 57 6.23 -7.86 -2.56
C VAL A 57 5.27 -8.91 -2.01
N THR A 58 5.46 -9.29 -0.75
CA THR A 58 4.51 -10.10 0.04
C THR A 58 3.74 -9.22 1.00
N VAL A 59 2.41 -9.36 1.03
CA VAL A 59 1.53 -8.61 1.92
C VAL A 59 1.12 -9.46 3.12
N MET A 60 1.24 -8.90 4.33
CA MET A 60 0.85 -9.62 5.55
C MET A 60 -0.65 -9.66 5.76
N ILE A 61 -1.36 -8.56 5.53
CA ILE A 61 -2.81 -8.48 5.74
C ILE A 61 -3.51 -8.61 4.39
N PRO A 62 -4.16 -9.78 4.12
CA PRO A 62 -4.82 -10.02 2.84
C PRO A 62 -6.07 -9.16 2.66
N PRO A 63 -6.64 -9.10 1.42
CA PRO A 63 -7.87 -8.36 1.15
C PRO A 63 -9.01 -8.71 2.12
N ASN A 64 -9.81 -7.72 2.48
CA ASN A 64 -10.97 -7.82 3.37
C ASN A 64 -10.68 -8.27 4.81
N GLN A 65 -9.41 -8.34 5.22
CA GLN A 65 -9.03 -8.58 6.60
C GLN A 65 -8.73 -7.26 7.33
N SER A 66 -9.07 -7.23 8.62
CA SER A 66 -8.83 -6.05 9.46
C SER A 66 -7.44 -6.10 10.12
N PRO A 67 -6.62 -5.04 10.01
CA PRO A 67 -5.34 -4.94 10.71
C PRO A 67 -5.45 -4.99 12.24
N HIS A 68 -6.64 -4.72 12.76
CA HIS A 68 -6.88 -4.73 14.22
C HIS A 68 -6.95 -6.14 14.80
N THR A 69 -7.31 -7.15 13.98
CA THR A 69 -7.59 -8.50 14.48
C THR A 69 -6.82 -9.61 13.76
N TYR A 70 -6.13 -9.28 12.66
CA TYR A 70 -5.45 -10.28 11.85
C TYR A 70 -4.24 -10.90 12.56
N ALA A 71 -4.05 -12.20 12.37
CA ALA A 71 -2.85 -12.92 12.79
C ALA A 71 -2.18 -13.58 11.57
N PRO A 72 -0.84 -13.51 11.43
CA PRO A 72 -0.14 -14.06 10.30
C PRO A 72 -0.25 -15.58 10.25
N THR A 73 -0.38 -16.12 9.04
CA THR A 73 -0.38 -17.56 8.79
C THR A 73 1.05 -18.13 8.83
N PRO A 74 1.23 -19.45 9.05
CA PRO A 74 2.56 -20.09 8.95
C PRO A 74 3.23 -19.86 7.60
N SER A 75 2.47 -19.87 6.49
CA SER A 75 3.03 -19.62 5.15
C SER A 75 3.57 -18.21 5.00
N GLN A 76 2.89 -17.20 5.55
CA GLN A 76 3.40 -15.82 5.56
C GLN A 76 4.69 -15.70 6.38
N MET A 77 4.78 -16.41 7.52
CA MET A 77 6.01 -16.41 8.33
C MET A 77 7.18 -17.08 7.60
N VAL A 78 6.91 -18.05 6.71
CA VAL A 78 7.94 -18.61 5.79
C VAL A 78 8.42 -17.54 4.80
N GLU A 79 7.54 -16.71 4.24
CA GLU A 79 7.97 -15.62 3.36
C GLU A 79 8.77 -14.56 4.13
N VAL A 80 8.36 -14.21 5.36
CA VAL A 80 9.15 -13.33 6.25
C VAL A 80 10.58 -13.88 6.46
N SER A 81 10.74 -15.20 6.62
CA SER A 81 12.05 -15.81 6.84
C SER A 81 13.03 -15.67 5.66
N LYS A 82 12.52 -15.36 4.47
CA LYS A 82 13.28 -15.19 3.22
C LYS A 82 13.42 -13.73 2.79
N ALA A 83 12.73 -12.82 3.49
CA ALA A 83 12.66 -11.41 3.11
C ALA A 83 13.98 -10.67 3.40
N ASP A 84 14.32 -9.75 2.52
CA ASP A 84 15.44 -8.81 2.70
C ASP A 84 15.01 -7.60 3.52
N VAL A 85 13.74 -7.18 3.37
CA VAL A 85 13.19 -5.99 4.03
C VAL A 85 11.73 -6.18 4.42
N TYR A 86 11.37 -5.60 5.57
CA TYR A 86 9.99 -5.41 6.02
C TYR A 86 9.70 -3.92 6.08
N PHE A 87 8.77 -3.45 5.27
CA PHE A 87 8.24 -2.08 5.31
C PHE A 87 7.02 -2.03 6.22
N MET A 88 7.22 -1.64 7.47
CA MET A 88 6.10 -1.41 8.38
C MET A 88 5.45 -0.05 8.09
N VAL A 89 4.15 0.06 8.35
CA VAL A 89 3.47 1.36 8.33
C VAL A 89 4.13 2.29 9.35
N GLY A 90 4.36 1.77 10.57
CA GLY A 90 5.14 2.45 11.60
C GLY A 90 4.38 3.55 12.34
N SER A 91 3.06 3.62 12.19
CA SER A 91 2.18 4.59 12.84
C SER A 91 1.46 4.07 14.08
N GLY A 92 1.69 2.81 14.47
CA GLY A 92 1.06 2.20 15.64
C GLY A 92 -0.13 1.32 15.31
N ILE A 93 -0.22 0.81 14.09
CA ILE A 93 -1.26 -0.16 13.68
C ILE A 93 -1.16 -1.43 14.53
N GLU A 94 -2.29 -1.97 14.99
CA GLU A 94 -2.33 -3.03 16.00
C GLU A 94 -1.63 -4.32 15.57
N PHE A 95 -1.73 -4.67 14.27
CA PHE A 95 -0.97 -5.81 13.75
C PHE A 95 0.54 -5.67 14.04
N GLU A 96 1.11 -4.49 13.78
CA GLU A 96 2.54 -4.25 13.98
C GLU A 96 2.89 -4.25 15.46
N THR A 97 2.13 -3.54 16.30
CA THR A 97 2.39 -3.47 17.74
C THR A 97 2.32 -4.85 18.40
N ALA A 98 1.46 -5.74 17.90
CA ALA A 98 1.30 -7.10 18.44
C ALA A 98 2.25 -8.14 17.84
N ARG A 99 2.80 -7.94 16.63
CA ARG A 99 3.48 -9.02 15.87
C ARG A 99 4.92 -8.71 15.47
N MET A 100 5.39 -7.45 15.52
CA MET A 100 6.73 -7.12 15.03
C MET A 100 7.86 -7.85 15.77
N ASP A 101 7.73 -8.13 17.05
CA ASP A 101 8.76 -8.89 17.77
C ASP A 101 8.86 -10.33 17.24
N GLN A 102 7.72 -10.97 16.96
CA GLN A 102 7.68 -12.31 16.36
C GLN A 102 8.25 -12.29 14.93
N ILE A 103 7.89 -11.28 14.13
CA ILE A 103 8.36 -11.09 12.75
C ILE A 103 9.87 -10.89 12.72
N LYS A 104 10.43 -10.04 13.58
CA LYS A 104 11.88 -9.82 13.72
C LYS A 104 12.62 -11.07 14.20
N ALA A 105 12.03 -11.82 15.12
CA ALA A 105 12.61 -13.06 15.62
C ALA A 105 12.68 -14.14 14.53
N GLN A 106 11.72 -14.14 13.58
CA GLN A 106 11.70 -15.07 12.44
C GLN A 106 12.86 -14.84 11.46
N ASN A 107 13.25 -13.57 11.27
CA ASN A 107 14.36 -13.19 10.40
C ASN A 107 15.16 -12.01 10.99
N PRO A 108 16.13 -12.27 11.88
CA PRO A 108 16.91 -11.23 12.53
C PRO A 108 17.84 -10.42 11.58
N LYS A 109 18.04 -10.91 10.35
CA LYS A 109 18.87 -10.22 9.33
C LYS A 109 18.06 -9.30 8.44
N MET A 110 16.72 -9.46 8.44
CA MET A 110 15.81 -8.66 7.63
C MET A 110 15.86 -7.19 8.08
N LYS A 111 16.04 -6.28 7.13
CA LYS A 111 15.92 -4.85 7.41
C LYS A 111 14.47 -4.51 7.75
N VAL A 112 14.25 -3.73 8.81
CA VAL A 112 12.90 -3.24 9.17
C VAL A 112 12.88 -1.73 9.01
N VAL A 113 11.95 -1.24 8.19
CA VAL A 113 11.82 0.16 7.80
C VAL A 113 10.50 0.73 8.31
N ASN A 114 10.57 1.84 9.03
CA ASN A 114 9.38 2.59 9.42
C ASN A 114 9.01 3.57 8.31
N CYS A 115 7.98 3.25 7.52
CA CYS A 115 7.53 4.12 6.43
C CYS A 115 6.96 5.46 6.92
N SER A 116 6.46 5.55 8.15
CA SER A 116 5.94 6.79 8.74
C SER A 116 7.01 7.69 9.36
N ALA A 117 8.30 7.33 9.28
CA ALA A 117 9.35 8.18 9.83
C ALA A 117 9.26 9.60 9.26
N GLY A 118 9.24 10.61 10.13
CA GLY A 118 9.09 12.02 9.74
C GLY A 118 7.63 12.50 9.62
N ILE A 119 6.63 11.63 9.69
CA ILE A 119 5.21 12.02 9.71
C ILE A 119 4.80 12.43 11.13
N LYS A 120 4.18 13.61 11.26
CA LYS A 120 3.55 14.03 12.53
C LYS A 120 2.23 13.27 12.70
N LEU A 121 2.20 12.31 13.63
CA LEU A 121 1.01 11.55 13.93
C LEU A 121 -0.06 12.40 14.61
N MET A 122 -1.31 12.25 14.16
CA MET A 122 -2.48 12.90 14.77
C MET A 122 -2.86 12.16 16.06
N GLU A 123 -3.35 12.90 17.04
CA GLU A 123 -3.92 12.33 18.26
C GLU A 123 -5.40 11.98 18.03
N THR A 124 -5.80 10.85 18.55
CA THR A 124 -7.19 10.40 18.59
C THR A 124 -7.51 9.86 19.99
N VAL A 125 -8.79 9.59 20.26
CA VAL A 125 -9.21 9.04 21.55
C VAL A 125 -9.64 7.60 21.33
N GLY A 126 -8.80 6.69 21.80
CA GLY A 126 -9.10 5.26 21.82
C GLY A 126 -9.81 4.83 23.10
N PRO A 127 -10.13 3.52 23.24
CA PRO A 127 -10.82 2.96 24.42
C PRO A 127 -10.08 3.20 25.75
N GLU A 128 -8.75 3.29 25.69
CA GLU A 128 -7.86 3.44 26.85
C GLU A 128 -7.38 4.89 27.06
N GLY A 129 -7.92 5.85 26.30
CA GLY A 129 -7.54 7.27 26.37
C GLY A 129 -6.90 7.79 25.10
N ALA A 130 -6.05 8.84 25.24
CA ALA A 130 -5.38 9.44 24.09
C ALA A 130 -4.39 8.45 23.44
N THR A 131 -4.52 8.28 22.13
CA THR A 131 -3.65 7.42 21.30
C THR A 131 -3.31 8.15 20.01
N LYS A 132 -2.51 7.53 19.15
CA LYS A 132 -2.21 8.07 17.81
C LYS A 132 -3.08 7.38 16.78
N ASP A 133 -3.59 8.17 15.83
CA ASP A 133 -4.29 7.63 14.66
C ASP A 133 -3.28 6.91 13.74
N PRO A 134 -3.46 5.60 13.47
CA PRO A 134 -2.50 4.86 12.67
C PRO A 134 -2.68 5.03 11.14
N HIS A 135 -3.78 5.62 10.67
CA HIS A 135 -4.20 5.61 9.26
C HIS A 135 -3.49 6.66 8.39
N VAL A 136 -2.18 6.83 8.60
CA VAL A 136 -1.36 7.87 7.93
C VAL A 136 -1.37 7.79 6.41
N TRP A 137 -1.51 6.59 5.84
CA TRP A 137 -1.48 6.35 4.39
C TRP A 137 -2.68 6.95 3.65
N LEU A 138 -3.78 7.28 4.34
CA LEU A 138 -4.96 7.88 3.72
C LEU A 138 -4.81 9.38 3.40
N SER A 139 -3.60 9.89 3.52
CA SER A 139 -3.17 11.22 3.07
C SER A 139 -2.16 11.08 1.93
N PRO A 140 -2.43 11.59 0.72
CA PRO A 140 -1.42 11.61 -0.36
C PRO A 140 -0.12 12.32 0.01
N ARG A 141 -0.20 13.32 0.91
CA ARG A 141 0.98 14.04 1.41
C ARG A 141 1.83 13.16 2.32
N ASN A 142 1.20 12.37 3.19
CA ASN A 142 1.92 11.40 4.02
C ASN A 142 2.48 10.27 3.16
N ALA A 143 1.74 9.81 2.14
CA ALA A 143 2.21 8.80 1.21
C ALA A 143 3.52 9.20 0.53
N LYS A 144 3.73 10.50 0.21
CA LYS A 144 5.01 11.00 -0.32
C LYS A 144 6.17 10.79 0.65
N VAL A 145 5.94 10.97 1.95
CA VAL A 145 6.97 10.66 2.98
C VAL A 145 7.21 9.16 3.04
N MET A 146 6.15 8.36 2.99
CA MET A 146 6.26 6.89 3.04
C MET A 146 7.06 6.35 1.85
N VAL A 147 6.81 6.81 0.63
CA VAL A 147 7.55 6.36 -0.55
C VAL A 147 9.00 6.85 -0.57
N GLN A 148 9.29 8.01 0.03
CA GLN A 148 10.67 8.46 0.24
C GLN A 148 11.43 7.50 1.17
N ASN A 149 10.84 7.09 2.30
CA ASN A 149 11.44 6.13 3.22
C ASN A 149 11.63 4.74 2.57
N ILE A 150 10.71 4.34 1.68
CA ILE A 150 10.84 3.12 0.88
C ILE A 150 12.03 3.23 -0.07
N TYR A 151 12.14 4.33 -0.83
CA TYR A 151 13.24 4.60 -1.74
C TYR A 151 14.60 4.57 -1.03
N ASP A 152 14.73 5.26 0.09
CA ASP A 152 15.98 5.33 0.86
C ASP A 152 16.44 3.91 1.26
N ALA A 153 15.49 3.06 1.67
CA ALA A 153 15.78 1.68 2.04
C ALA A 153 16.16 0.78 0.85
N LEU A 154 15.50 0.96 -0.31
CA LEU A 154 15.82 0.21 -1.53
C LEU A 154 17.21 0.57 -2.05
N VAL A 155 17.58 1.86 -2.02
CA VAL A 155 18.93 2.32 -2.40
C VAL A 155 20.02 1.74 -1.48
N GLU A 156 19.73 1.59 -0.18
CA GLU A 156 20.71 0.94 0.74
C GLU A 156 20.85 -0.56 0.45
N LEU A 157 19.79 -1.23 0.00
CA LEU A 157 19.81 -2.67 -0.32
C LEU A 157 20.44 -2.93 -1.69
N ASP A 158 20.18 -2.08 -2.66
CA ASP A 158 20.74 -2.16 -4.00
C ASP A 158 21.20 -0.78 -4.49
N PRO A 159 22.43 -0.37 -4.14
CA PRO A 159 22.97 0.92 -4.58
C PRO A 159 23.22 1.00 -6.10
N GLN A 160 23.28 -0.14 -6.79
CA GLN A 160 23.54 -0.17 -8.24
C GLN A 160 22.34 0.32 -9.03
N ASP A 161 21.13 0.06 -8.53
CA ASP A 161 19.86 0.47 -9.14
C ASP A 161 19.32 1.81 -8.56
N ALA A 162 20.14 2.58 -7.81
CA ALA A 162 19.71 3.82 -7.15
C ALA A 162 19.07 4.85 -8.09
N GLU A 163 19.61 5.03 -9.31
CA GLU A 163 19.07 5.99 -10.29
C GLU A 163 17.73 5.49 -10.87
N TYR A 164 17.57 4.18 -11.06
CA TYR A 164 16.30 3.57 -11.45
C TYR A 164 15.21 3.81 -10.40
N PHE A 165 15.49 3.51 -9.14
CA PHE A 165 14.56 3.77 -8.04
C PHE A 165 14.21 5.26 -7.91
N LYS A 166 15.19 6.15 -8.15
CA LYS A 166 14.97 7.61 -8.10
C LYS A 166 14.02 8.10 -9.19
N GLN A 167 14.15 7.60 -10.41
CA GLN A 167 13.25 7.93 -11.51
C GLN A 167 11.82 7.47 -11.19
N ASN A 168 11.67 6.25 -10.70
CA ASN A 168 10.39 5.69 -10.28
C ASN A 168 9.76 6.49 -9.13
N LEU A 169 10.56 6.86 -8.11
CA LEU A 169 10.10 7.72 -7.01
C LEU A 169 9.57 9.07 -7.53
N GLN A 170 10.28 9.70 -8.45
CA GLN A 170 9.87 10.99 -9.04
C GLN A 170 8.55 10.87 -9.81
N GLU A 171 8.40 9.81 -10.59
CA GLU A 171 7.16 9.54 -11.32
C GLU A 171 5.99 9.31 -10.35
N TYR A 172 6.15 8.43 -9.37
CA TYR A 172 5.09 8.13 -8.42
C TYR A 172 4.72 9.33 -7.55
N THR A 173 5.72 10.10 -7.10
CA THR A 173 5.50 11.35 -6.36
C THR A 173 4.72 12.37 -7.21
N SER A 174 5.01 12.47 -8.50
CA SER A 174 4.26 13.34 -9.42
C SER A 174 2.78 12.93 -9.55
N ARG A 175 2.51 11.62 -9.56
CA ARG A 175 1.13 11.07 -9.54
C ARG A 175 0.41 11.39 -8.23
N LEU A 176 1.09 11.28 -7.08
CA LEU A 176 0.54 11.67 -5.77
C LEU A 176 0.24 13.17 -5.69
N ASP A 177 1.11 14.02 -6.25
CA ASP A 177 0.88 15.47 -6.33
C ASP A 177 -0.32 15.82 -7.23
N ALA A 178 -0.50 15.08 -8.33
CA ALA A 178 -1.66 15.24 -9.19
C ALA A 178 -2.96 14.87 -8.47
N LEU A 179 -2.94 13.76 -7.72
CA LEU A 179 -4.06 13.32 -6.90
C LEU A 179 -4.41 14.34 -5.80
N ASP A 180 -3.42 14.87 -5.05
CA ASP A 180 -3.65 15.90 -4.02
C ASP A 180 -4.28 17.17 -4.63
N ARG A 181 -3.81 17.62 -5.81
CA ARG A 181 -4.40 18.76 -6.51
C ARG A 181 -5.84 18.50 -6.97
N GLU A 182 -6.14 17.30 -7.46
CA GLU A 182 -7.49 16.90 -7.86
C GLU A 182 -8.44 16.91 -6.66
N MET A 183 -8.03 16.30 -5.56
CA MET A 183 -8.83 16.27 -4.31
C MET A 183 -9.08 17.67 -3.75
N ARG A 184 -8.09 18.57 -3.77
CA ARG A 184 -8.30 19.96 -3.35
C ARG A 184 -9.39 20.66 -4.17
N ARG A 185 -9.41 20.44 -5.49
CA ARG A 185 -10.47 21.01 -6.35
C ARG A 185 -11.84 20.41 -6.05
N LEU A 186 -11.92 19.10 -5.78
CA LEU A 186 -13.18 18.43 -5.43
C LEU A 186 -13.80 18.96 -4.14
N PHE A 187 -12.96 19.34 -3.17
CA PHE A 187 -13.41 19.85 -1.87
C PHE A 187 -13.34 21.38 -1.72
N GLU A 188 -13.06 22.09 -2.80
CA GLU A 188 -13.14 23.56 -2.81
C GLU A 188 -14.58 24.01 -2.46
N GLY A 189 -14.69 24.95 -1.53
CA GLY A 189 -15.98 25.41 -1.03
C GLY A 189 -16.71 24.48 -0.05
N LYS A 190 -16.15 23.28 0.24
CA LYS A 190 -16.75 22.29 1.17
C LYS A 190 -16.11 22.32 2.58
N ALA A 191 -15.34 23.34 2.90
CA ALA A 191 -14.65 23.43 4.18
C ALA A 191 -15.62 23.27 5.38
N ASN A 192 -15.19 22.51 6.39
CA ASN A 192 -15.95 22.17 7.59
C ASN A 192 -17.21 21.31 7.38
N GLN A 193 -17.50 20.86 6.18
CA GLN A 193 -18.57 19.88 5.97
C GLN A 193 -18.18 18.54 6.60
N SER A 194 -19.20 17.85 7.14
CA SER A 194 -19.02 16.58 7.82
C SER A 194 -19.44 15.42 6.95
N PHE A 195 -18.67 14.33 6.98
CA PHE A 195 -19.04 13.04 6.38
C PHE A 195 -19.08 11.96 7.46
N LEU A 196 -19.95 10.97 7.30
CA LEU A 196 -20.19 9.92 8.29
C LEU A 196 -19.58 8.60 7.81
N VAL A 197 -18.64 8.08 8.59
CA VAL A 197 -17.99 6.78 8.34
C VAL A 197 -18.34 5.79 9.45
N TYR A 198 -18.25 4.49 9.14
CA TYR A 198 -18.41 3.48 10.18
C TYR A 198 -17.20 3.44 11.11
N HIS A 199 -16.00 3.26 10.55
CA HIS A 199 -14.72 3.16 11.26
C HIS A 199 -13.89 4.44 11.13
N ALA A 200 -13.26 4.85 12.22
CA ALA A 200 -12.40 6.02 12.29
C ALA A 200 -11.06 5.78 11.56
N ALA A 201 -10.98 6.15 10.30
CA ALA A 201 -9.76 5.96 9.50
C ALA A 201 -9.34 7.20 8.69
N TRP A 202 -10.24 8.15 8.51
CA TRP A 202 -10.10 9.20 7.50
C TRP A 202 -9.66 10.55 8.06
N ALA A 203 -9.18 10.61 9.33
CA ALA A 203 -8.83 11.88 9.96
C ALA A 203 -7.71 12.63 9.25
N TYR A 204 -6.67 11.95 8.72
CA TYR A 204 -5.62 12.59 7.92
C TYR A 204 -6.16 13.13 6.60
N PHE A 205 -7.06 12.39 5.94
CA PHE A 205 -7.76 12.87 4.75
C PHE A 205 -8.62 14.11 5.09
N ALA A 206 -9.44 14.02 6.13
CA ALA A 206 -10.29 15.13 6.57
C ALA A 206 -9.47 16.40 6.87
N ARG A 207 -8.36 16.27 7.60
CA ARG A 207 -7.41 17.36 7.87
C ARG A 207 -6.90 18.01 6.60
N ASP A 208 -6.47 17.18 5.62
CA ASP A 208 -5.79 17.69 4.42
C ASP A 208 -6.71 18.47 3.49
N TYR A 209 -8.01 18.17 3.53
CA TYR A 209 -9.02 18.79 2.66
C TYR A 209 -10.04 19.64 3.42
N GLY A 210 -9.80 19.91 4.71
CA GLY A 210 -10.61 20.81 5.52
C GLY A 210 -12.00 20.28 5.86
N LEU A 211 -12.18 18.95 5.86
CA LEU A 211 -13.44 18.26 6.18
C LEU A 211 -13.49 17.84 7.65
N ARG A 212 -14.64 17.32 8.09
CA ARG A 212 -14.85 16.75 9.42
C ARG A 212 -15.33 15.31 9.33
N GLU A 213 -14.57 14.39 9.88
CA GLU A 213 -14.96 13.01 10.04
C GLU A 213 -15.91 12.85 11.22
N MET A 214 -17.06 12.22 10.99
CA MET A 214 -17.96 11.71 12.02
C MET A 214 -17.93 10.19 11.98
N VAL A 215 -17.88 9.55 13.15
CA VAL A 215 -17.65 8.10 13.27
C VAL A 215 -18.85 7.42 13.93
N ILE A 216 -19.22 6.24 13.43
CA ILE A 216 -20.33 5.44 13.96
C ILE A 216 -19.88 4.57 15.13
N GLU A 217 -18.76 3.89 15.01
CA GLU A 217 -18.25 3.04 16.08
C GLU A 217 -17.85 3.84 17.34
N GLU A 218 -17.96 3.20 18.48
CA GLU A 218 -17.55 3.76 19.78
C GLU A 218 -16.35 2.95 20.30
N GLY A 219 -15.14 3.52 20.20
CA GLY A 219 -13.91 2.84 20.64
C GLY A 219 -13.66 1.49 19.93
N GLY A 220 -13.85 1.44 18.62
CA GLY A 220 -13.69 0.22 17.82
C GLY A 220 -14.83 -0.80 17.95
N LYS A 221 -15.95 -0.44 18.62
CA LYS A 221 -17.08 -1.33 18.87
C LYS A 221 -18.36 -0.82 18.22
N LYS A 222 -19.26 -1.75 17.92
CA LYS A 222 -20.60 -1.44 17.43
C LYS A 222 -21.35 -0.61 18.47
N PRO A 223 -21.98 0.55 18.09
CA PRO A 223 -22.72 1.38 19.01
C PRO A 223 -23.96 0.66 19.54
N GLY A 224 -24.29 0.91 20.82
CA GLY A 224 -25.57 0.51 21.38
C GLY A 224 -26.75 1.35 20.86
N PRO A 225 -28.02 1.01 21.20
CA PRO A 225 -29.19 1.73 20.71
C PRO A 225 -29.16 3.24 21.00
N ALA A 226 -28.69 3.66 22.16
CA ALA A 226 -28.56 5.08 22.51
C ALA A 226 -27.50 5.79 21.65
N GLY A 227 -26.36 5.12 21.37
CA GLY A 227 -25.32 5.62 20.46
C GLY A 227 -25.85 5.79 19.05
N VAL A 228 -26.56 4.81 18.51
CA VAL A 228 -27.23 4.89 17.20
C VAL A 228 -28.17 6.10 17.15
N ALA A 229 -29.04 6.31 18.15
CA ALA A 229 -29.96 7.45 18.18
C ALA A 229 -29.21 8.80 18.18
N LYS A 230 -28.14 8.93 18.96
CA LYS A 230 -27.28 10.11 19.00
C LYS A 230 -26.64 10.41 17.65
N ILE A 231 -26.09 9.37 16.99
CA ILE A 231 -25.45 9.50 15.66
C ILE A 231 -26.48 9.95 14.62
N VAL A 232 -27.69 9.35 14.60
CA VAL A 232 -28.77 9.74 13.71
C VAL A 232 -29.15 11.22 13.89
N GLU A 233 -29.30 11.68 15.13
CA GLU A 233 -29.61 13.06 15.43
C GLU A 233 -28.49 14.00 14.95
N GLN A 234 -27.24 13.67 15.20
CA GLN A 234 -26.09 14.44 14.74
C GLN A 234 -25.99 14.47 13.22
N ALA A 235 -26.19 13.34 12.53
CA ALA A 235 -26.18 13.25 11.09
C ALA A 235 -27.27 14.14 10.45
N LYS A 236 -28.49 14.10 10.98
CA LYS A 236 -29.61 14.97 10.54
C LYS A 236 -29.28 16.45 10.73
N ARG A 237 -28.71 16.83 11.88
CA ARG A 237 -28.30 18.24 12.13
C ARG A 237 -27.22 18.73 11.17
N ASN A 238 -26.36 17.84 10.69
CA ASN A 238 -25.29 18.17 9.74
C ASN A 238 -25.70 17.95 8.27
N GLY A 239 -26.97 17.61 7.99
CA GLY A 239 -27.45 17.38 6.62
C GLY A 239 -26.79 16.17 5.95
N ILE A 240 -26.39 15.15 6.72
CA ILE A 240 -25.71 13.96 6.19
C ILE A 240 -26.74 12.96 5.69
N HIS A 241 -26.61 12.53 4.44
CA HIS A 241 -27.44 11.51 3.80
C HIS A 241 -26.65 10.28 3.30
N VAL A 242 -25.32 10.27 3.49
CA VAL A 242 -24.47 9.15 3.07
C VAL A 242 -23.68 8.62 4.25
N VAL A 243 -23.73 7.28 4.41
CA VAL A 243 -22.92 6.56 5.39
C VAL A 243 -21.85 5.76 4.64
N PHE A 244 -20.59 6.06 4.89
CA PHE A 244 -19.46 5.37 4.27
C PHE A 244 -19.02 4.19 5.15
N VAL A 245 -18.81 3.03 4.54
CA VAL A 245 -18.41 1.79 5.24
C VAL A 245 -17.29 1.10 4.51
N SER A 246 -16.40 0.49 5.29
CA SER A 246 -15.31 -0.32 4.76
C SER A 246 -15.71 -1.79 4.70
N PRO A 247 -15.24 -2.56 3.69
CA PRO A 247 -15.59 -3.97 3.52
C PRO A 247 -15.13 -4.86 4.68
N GLN A 248 -14.15 -4.40 5.47
CA GLN A 248 -13.60 -5.10 6.63
C GLN A 248 -14.55 -5.14 7.84
N PHE A 249 -15.66 -4.37 7.82
CA PHE A 249 -16.56 -4.21 8.95
C PHE A 249 -18.00 -4.63 8.66
N ASP A 250 -18.74 -5.00 9.73
CA ASP A 250 -20.19 -5.29 9.63
C ASP A 250 -21.00 -4.03 9.27
N GLN A 251 -21.74 -4.11 8.21
CA GLN A 251 -22.53 -3.00 7.68
C GLN A 251 -23.92 -2.84 8.34
N SER A 252 -24.29 -3.69 9.29
CA SER A 252 -25.65 -3.73 9.84
C SER A 252 -26.06 -2.40 10.50
N SER A 253 -25.22 -1.84 11.35
CA SER A 253 -25.49 -0.55 12.01
C SER A 253 -25.50 0.61 11.01
N ALA A 254 -24.60 0.62 10.03
CA ALA A 254 -24.58 1.63 8.99
C ALA A 254 -25.86 1.65 8.15
N LYS A 255 -26.41 0.47 7.81
CA LYS A 255 -27.69 0.34 7.08
C LYS A 255 -28.87 0.86 7.90
N VAL A 256 -28.89 0.61 9.22
CA VAL A 256 -29.93 1.16 10.11
C VAL A 256 -29.85 2.69 10.14
N ILE A 257 -28.65 3.24 10.38
CA ILE A 257 -28.45 4.70 10.45
C ILE A 257 -28.80 5.36 9.12
N ALA A 258 -28.33 4.79 7.98
CA ALA A 258 -28.65 5.32 6.65
C ALA A 258 -30.16 5.40 6.40
N ARG A 259 -30.92 4.37 6.81
CA ARG A 259 -32.39 4.38 6.72
C ARG A 259 -33.04 5.48 7.57
N GLU A 260 -32.56 5.65 8.82
CA GLU A 260 -33.10 6.63 9.76
C GLU A 260 -32.83 8.08 9.34
N ILE A 261 -31.74 8.32 8.60
CA ILE A 261 -31.41 9.65 8.06
C ILE A 261 -31.99 9.88 6.66
N GLY A 262 -32.75 8.92 6.09
CA GLY A 262 -33.28 9.00 4.74
C GLY A 262 -32.17 8.96 3.66
N GLY A 263 -31.07 8.27 3.95
CA GLY A 263 -29.87 8.24 3.13
C GLY A 263 -29.52 6.86 2.59
N ARG A 264 -28.28 6.71 2.14
CA ARG A 264 -27.72 5.48 1.55
C ARG A 264 -26.36 5.11 2.15
N VAL A 265 -25.98 3.85 1.99
CA VAL A 265 -24.64 3.34 2.33
C VAL A 265 -23.77 3.32 1.07
N VAL A 266 -22.53 3.76 1.20
CA VAL A 266 -21.51 3.72 0.14
C VAL A 266 -20.26 3.01 0.67
N ALA A 267 -19.77 2.04 -0.11
CA ALA A 267 -18.54 1.35 0.27
C ALA A 267 -17.30 2.21 -0.07
N VAL A 268 -16.37 2.30 0.89
CA VAL A 268 -15.04 2.91 0.72
C VAL A 268 -14.01 2.01 1.39
N ASP A 269 -12.94 1.70 0.70
CA ASP A 269 -11.92 0.77 1.22
C ASP A 269 -10.62 1.52 1.58
N PRO A 270 -10.28 1.64 2.88
CA PRO A 270 -9.00 2.24 3.30
C PRO A 270 -7.79 1.36 2.99
N LEU A 271 -8.01 0.09 2.62
CA LEU A 271 -6.97 -0.93 2.45
C LEU A 271 -6.88 -1.48 1.02
N ALA A 272 -7.49 -0.83 0.03
CA ALA A 272 -7.43 -1.29 -1.36
C ALA A 272 -5.99 -1.26 -1.91
N GLU A 273 -5.67 -2.27 -2.72
CA GLU A 273 -4.34 -2.44 -3.33
C GLU A 273 -3.98 -1.32 -4.30
N ASN A 274 -4.92 -0.93 -5.17
CA ASN A 274 -4.73 0.17 -6.14
C ASN A 274 -4.87 1.52 -5.44
N TYR A 275 -3.84 1.93 -4.72
CA TYR A 275 -3.86 3.05 -3.79
C TYR A 275 -4.33 4.38 -4.40
N ILE A 276 -3.69 4.83 -5.49
CA ILE A 276 -4.01 6.12 -6.13
C ILE A 276 -5.44 6.13 -6.67
N GLU A 277 -5.83 5.08 -7.42
CA GLU A 277 -7.16 4.99 -8.01
C GLU A 277 -8.24 4.85 -6.93
N ASN A 278 -7.96 4.10 -5.88
CA ASN A 278 -8.87 3.96 -4.76
C ASN A 278 -9.11 5.30 -4.05
N LEU A 279 -8.04 6.03 -3.69
CA LEU A 279 -8.22 7.33 -3.04
C LEU A 279 -8.95 8.34 -3.94
N ARG A 280 -8.73 8.31 -5.26
CA ARG A 280 -9.50 9.10 -6.22
C ARG A 280 -10.98 8.75 -6.16
N SER A 281 -11.31 7.46 -6.23
CA SER A 281 -12.70 6.98 -6.16
C SER A 281 -13.38 7.35 -4.84
N VAL A 282 -12.66 7.19 -3.72
CA VAL A 282 -13.14 7.59 -2.39
C VAL A 282 -13.40 9.11 -2.34
N ALA A 283 -12.49 9.92 -2.85
CA ALA A 283 -12.66 11.39 -2.87
C ALA A 283 -13.92 11.80 -3.66
N HIS A 284 -14.15 11.21 -4.83
CA HIS A 284 -15.36 11.46 -5.62
C HIS A 284 -16.61 11.04 -4.85
N SER A 285 -16.63 9.84 -4.26
CA SER A 285 -17.75 9.35 -3.46
C SER A 285 -18.06 10.25 -2.26
N LEU A 286 -17.02 10.74 -1.56
CA LEU A 286 -17.16 11.69 -0.47
C LEU A 286 -17.72 13.03 -0.98
N ALA A 287 -17.18 13.58 -2.07
CA ALA A 287 -17.58 14.86 -2.63
C ALA A 287 -19.06 14.85 -3.10
N GLU A 288 -19.51 13.74 -3.70
CA GLU A 288 -20.91 13.51 -4.04
C GLU A 288 -21.79 13.45 -2.78
N GLY A 289 -21.36 12.71 -1.75
CA GLY A 289 -22.09 12.60 -0.49
C GLY A 289 -22.21 13.91 0.28
N LEU A 290 -21.26 14.84 0.11
CA LEU A 290 -21.29 16.18 0.68
C LEU A 290 -22.13 17.18 -0.17
N GLY A 291 -22.50 16.83 -1.38
CA GLY A 291 -23.29 17.67 -2.29
C GLY A 291 -24.80 17.43 -2.26
N THR A 292 -25.24 16.40 -1.53
CA THR A 292 -26.64 15.99 -1.37
C THR A 292 -27.25 16.53 -0.09
#